data_8a8926beaf4ee56782876e25d25a4ba9
#
_entry.id   8a8926beaf4ee56782876e25d25a4ba9
#
_cell.length_a   1.000
_cell.length_b   1.000
_cell.length_c   1.000
_cell.angle_alpha   90.00
_cell.angle_beta   90.00
_cell.angle_gamma   90.00
#
_symmetry.space_group_name_H-M   'P 1'
#
loop_
_entity.id
_entity.type
_entity.pdbx_description
1 polymer ?
#
loop_
_entity_poly.entity_id
_entity_poly.type
_entity_poly.pdbx_seq_one_letter_code
_entity_poly.pdbx_strand_id
1 'polypeptide(L)'
;MDIKPQTSKIKDRTGVIDVIAHDLKAGEVVLVMNEPSAWNGSDEQLLALQERFNAYASFILDGEMAGAHPHLAGKPARIEVHCAHMPDAHALELLGLIHDQLAFQEIKLEVMVPDAPI
;
A
#
# COMPACT_ATOMS: atom_id res chain seq x y z
N MET A 1 -20.31 23.59 -5.00
CA MET A 1 -20.52 22.39 -5.82
C MET A 1 -19.73 21.24 -5.23
N ASP A 2 -20.41 20.16 -4.89
CA ASP A 2 -19.75 19.02 -4.29
C ASP A 2 -19.16 18.13 -5.36
N ILE A 3 -17.85 17.97 -5.31
CA ILE A 3 -17.16 17.04 -6.17
C ILE A 3 -17.04 15.73 -5.40
N LYS A 4 -17.64 14.68 -5.91
CA LYS A 4 -17.51 13.37 -5.28
C LYS A 4 -16.06 12.92 -5.32
N PRO A 5 -15.49 12.48 -4.19
CA PRO A 5 -14.11 11.97 -4.21
C PRO A 5 -14.03 10.74 -5.08
N GLN A 6 -12.90 10.57 -5.77
CA GLN A 6 -12.63 9.38 -6.59
C GLN A 6 -12.36 8.15 -5.73
N THR A 7 -12.01 8.36 -4.47
CA THR A 7 -11.77 7.28 -3.50
C THR A 7 -12.65 7.47 -2.29
N SER A 8 -13.09 6.37 -1.71
CA SER A 8 -13.88 6.35 -0.48
C SER A 8 -13.08 5.63 0.59
N LYS A 9 -12.79 6.33 1.68
CA LYS A 9 -12.04 5.73 2.80
C LYS A 9 -12.91 4.76 3.57
N ILE A 10 -12.31 3.65 3.97
CA ILE A 10 -12.96 2.59 4.71
C ILE A 10 -12.22 2.43 6.03
N LYS A 11 -12.98 2.32 7.12
CA LYS A 11 -12.38 2.12 8.43
C LYS A 11 -11.98 0.65 8.57
N ASP A 12 -10.67 0.38 8.69
CA ASP A 12 -10.19 -0.95 8.97
C ASP A 12 -10.11 -1.18 10.47
N ARG A 13 -10.75 -2.26 10.92
CA ARG A 13 -10.80 -2.64 12.34
C ARG A 13 -9.83 -3.76 12.69
N THR A 14 -9.10 -4.29 11.72
CA THR A 14 -8.15 -5.38 11.95
C THR A 14 -6.86 -4.91 12.57
N GLY A 15 -6.53 -3.62 12.40
CA GLY A 15 -5.27 -3.06 12.88
C GLY A 15 -4.07 -3.36 12.00
N VAL A 16 -4.26 -4.07 10.89
CA VAL A 16 -3.17 -4.44 9.98
C VAL A 16 -2.86 -3.31 9.01
N ILE A 17 -3.89 -2.67 8.49
CA ILE A 17 -3.79 -1.71 7.41
C ILE A 17 -3.97 -0.29 7.94
N ASP A 18 -3.09 0.64 7.55
CA ASP A 18 -3.19 2.03 7.99
C ASP A 18 -4.46 2.70 7.47
N VAL A 19 -4.68 2.59 6.16
CA VAL A 19 -5.88 3.15 5.52
C VAL A 19 -6.32 2.22 4.41
N ILE A 20 -7.61 1.92 4.36
CA ILE A 20 -8.22 1.23 3.23
C ILE A 20 -9.11 2.24 2.51
N ALA A 21 -9.04 2.28 1.20
CA ALA A 21 -9.89 3.12 0.37
C ALA A 21 -10.41 2.32 -0.82
N HIS A 22 -11.53 2.77 -1.37
CA HIS A 22 -12.08 2.17 -2.59
C HIS A 22 -11.97 3.22 -3.69
N ASP A 23 -11.16 2.93 -4.71
CA ASP A 23 -11.03 3.77 -5.89
C ASP A 23 -12.23 3.51 -6.79
N LEU A 24 -13.23 4.38 -6.71
CA LEU A 24 -14.50 4.19 -7.39
C LEU A 24 -14.35 4.28 -8.91
N LYS A 25 -13.37 5.03 -9.38
CA LYS A 25 -13.12 5.20 -10.81
C LYS A 25 -12.49 3.94 -11.42
N ALA A 26 -11.47 3.40 -10.75
CA ALA A 26 -10.77 2.21 -11.21
C ALA A 26 -11.46 0.91 -10.79
N GLY A 27 -12.34 0.96 -9.82
CA GLY A 27 -12.97 -0.24 -9.25
C GLY A 27 -12.00 -1.08 -8.44
N GLU A 28 -10.97 -0.45 -7.88
CA GLU A 28 -9.91 -1.14 -7.13
C GLU A 28 -9.98 -0.79 -5.65
N VAL A 29 -9.55 -1.75 -4.81
CA VAL A 29 -9.32 -1.50 -3.40
C VAL A 29 -7.91 -0.97 -3.25
N VAL A 30 -7.74 0.12 -2.50
CA VAL A 30 -6.44 0.74 -2.27
C VAL A 30 -6.08 0.59 -0.79
N LEU A 31 -4.96 -0.09 -0.53
CA LEU A 31 -4.42 -0.22 0.81
C LEU A 31 -3.24 0.74 0.92
N VAL A 32 -3.38 1.75 1.78
CA VAL A 32 -2.37 2.79 1.94
C VAL A 32 -1.47 2.46 3.12
N MET A 33 -0.18 2.45 2.86
CA MET A 33 0.86 2.26 3.86
C MET A 33 1.61 3.58 4.03
N ASN A 34 1.58 4.14 5.24
CA ASN A 34 2.31 5.38 5.51
C ASN A 34 3.72 5.06 5.98
N GLU A 35 4.70 5.67 5.36
CA GLU A 35 6.10 5.59 5.79
C GLU A 35 6.61 6.98 6.12
N PRO A 36 6.46 7.39 7.40
CA PRO A 36 6.84 8.74 7.81
C PRO A 36 8.33 8.91 8.08
N SER A 37 9.07 7.81 8.23
CA SER A 37 10.46 7.84 8.65
C SER A 37 11.40 8.23 7.53
N ALA A 38 12.47 8.93 7.89
CA ALA A 38 13.57 9.16 6.98
C ALA A 38 14.31 7.84 6.73
N TRP A 39 14.87 7.69 5.55
CA TRP A 39 15.61 6.49 5.18
C TRP A 39 17.05 6.59 5.72
N ASN A 40 17.48 5.57 6.45
CA ASN A 40 18.80 5.56 7.08
C ASN A 40 19.74 4.52 6.51
N GLY A 41 19.30 3.79 5.47
CA GLY A 41 20.10 2.77 4.83
C GLY A 41 20.32 1.50 5.65
N SER A 42 19.65 1.35 6.79
CA SER A 42 19.84 0.18 7.64
C SER A 42 19.05 -1.02 7.14
N ASP A 43 19.63 -2.21 7.36
CA ASP A 43 18.93 -3.46 7.04
C ASP A 43 17.68 -3.63 7.89
N GLU A 44 17.72 -3.15 9.13
CA GLU A 44 16.56 -3.23 10.04
C GLU A 44 15.36 -2.49 9.48
N GLN A 45 15.57 -1.29 8.94
CA GLN A 45 14.50 -0.51 8.35
C GLN A 45 13.91 -1.20 7.12
N LEU A 46 14.78 -1.74 6.27
CA LEU A 46 14.35 -2.43 5.05
C LEU A 46 13.60 -3.73 5.39
N LEU A 47 14.08 -4.46 6.39
CA LEU A 47 13.40 -5.68 6.84
C LEU A 47 12.02 -5.37 7.41
N ALA A 48 11.92 -4.33 8.22
CA ALA A 48 10.63 -3.90 8.78
C ALA A 48 9.65 -3.52 7.68
N LEU A 49 10.11 -2.82 6.65
CA LEU A 49 9.29 -2.46 5.50
C LEU A 49 8.81 -3.71 4.76
N GLN A 50 9.70 -4.67 4.54
CA GLN A 50 9.37 -5.93 3.87
C GLN A 50 8.32 -6.71 4.65
N GLU A 51 8.45 -6.76 5.97
CA GLU A 51 7.47 -7.43 6.84
C GLU A 51 6.10 -6.77 6.74
N ARG A 52 6.04 -5.44 6.65
CA ARG A 52 4.79 -4.72 6.48
C ARG A 52 4.14 -5.06 5.14
N PHE A 53 4.91 -5.11 4.06
CA PHE A 53 4.37 -5.51 2.76
C PHE A 53 3.86 -6.94 2.77
N ASN A 54 4.57 -7.84 3.45
CA ASN A 54 4.11 -9.22 3.60
C ASN A 54 2.78 -9.28 4.34
N ALA A 55 2.61 -8.48 5.38
CA ALA A 55 1.35 -8.42 6.12
C ALA A 55 0.21 -7.88 5.25
N TYR A 56 0.49 -6.86 4.43
CA TYR A 56 -0.52 -6.31 3.53
C TYR A 56 -0.91 -7.33 2.45
N ALA A 57 0.06 -8.03 1.88
CA ALA A 57 -0.22 -9.07 0.88
C ALA A 57 -1.05 -10.20 1.48
N SER A 58 -0.70 -10.65 2.69
CA SER A 58 -1.45 -11.70 3.37
C SER A 58 -2.89 -11.25 3.66
N PHE A 59 -3.08 -10.00 4.07
CA PHE A 59 -4.40 -9.45 4.31
C PHE A 59 -5.29 -9.59 3.07
N ILE A 60 -4.73 -9.37 1.89
CA ILE A 60 -5.46 -9.50 0.63
C ILE A 60 -5.65 -10.97 0.26
N LEU A 61 -4.58 -11.76 0.30
CA LEU A 61 -4.55 -13.09 -0.28
C LEU A 61 -5.16 -14.16 0.60
N ASP A 62 -5.08 -14.00 1.91
CA ASP A 62 -5.57 -15.02 2.87
C ASP A 62 -7.05 -14.84 3.22
N GLY A 63 -7.72 -13.91 2.54
CA GLY A 63 -9.16 -13.73 2.72
C GLY A 63 -9.55 -12.82 3.88
N GLU A 64 -8.59 -12.25 4.60
CA GLU A 64 -8.89 -11.38 5.74
C GLU A 64 -9.60 -10.11 5.30
N MET A 65 -9.19 -9.52 4.17
CA MET A 65 -9.85 -8.36 3.61
C MET A 65 -11.31 -8.66 3.26
N ALA A 66 -11.56 -9.77 2.58
CA ALA A 66 -12.91 -10.18 2.20
C ALA A 66 -13.75 -10.51 3.44
N GLY A 67 -13.14 -11.10 4.46
CA GLY A 67 -13.84 -11.42 5.71
C GLY A 67 -14.22 -10.18 6.51
N ALA A 68 -13.28 -9.22 6.63
CA ALA A 68 -13.50 -7.98 7.38
C ALA A 68 -14.37 -6.97 6.59
N HIS A 69 -14.24 -7.00 5.26
CA HIS A 69 -14.94 -6.07 4.36
C HIS A 69 -15.56 -6.83 3.19
N PRO A 70 -16.68 -7.54 3.44
CA PRO A 70 -17.27 -8.41 2.40
C PRO A 70 -17.60 -7.70 1.09
N HIS A 71 -17.93 -6.41 1.14
CA HIS A 71 -18.25 -5.64 -0.06
C HIS A 71 -17.03 -5.42 -0.97
N LEU A 72 -15.83 -5.69 -0.47
CA LEU A 72 -14.59 -5.59 -1.25
C LEU A 72 -14.14 -6.92 -1.83
N ALA A 73 -14.83 -8.01 -1.51
CA ALA A 73 -14.45 -9.34 -1.98
C ALA A 73 -14.45 -9.40 -3.52
N GLY A 74 -13.42 -10.00 -4.07
CA GLY A 74 -13.28 -10.17 -5.51
C GLY A 74 -12.83 -8.94 -6.29
N LYS A 75 -12.62 -7.81 -5.62
CA LYS A 75 -12.11 -6.61 -6.27
C LYS A 75 -10.59 -6.65 -6.39
N PRO A 76 -10.02 -6.16 -7.50
CA PRO A 76 -8.56 -6.02 -7.59
C PRO A 76 -8.03 -5.09 -6.51
N ALA A 77 -6.83 -5.36 -6.03
CA ALA A 77 -6.22 -4.58 -4.96
C ALA A 77 -4.93 -3.91 -5.44
N ARG A 78 -4.69 -2.74 -4.88
CA ARG A 78 -3.48 -1.96 -5.09
C ARG A 78 -2.95 -1.51 -3.74
N ILE A 79 -1.64 -1.60 -3.56
CA ILE A 79 -0.98 -1.08 -2.37
C ILE A 79 -0.28 0.23 -2.75
N GLU A 80 -0.52 1.29 -1.99
CA GLU A 80 0.20 2.55 -2.14
C GLU A 80 1.03 2.79 -0.90
N VAL A 81 2.33 2.91 -1.06
CA VAL A 81 3.20 3.33 0.04
C VAL A 81 3.46 4.83 -0.10
N HIS A 82 3.05 5.58 0.92
CA HIS A 82 3.20 7.03 0.95
C HIS A 82 4.44 7.38 1.78
N CYS A 83 5.53 7.73 1.09
CA CYS A 83 6.80 8.05 1.71
C CYS A 83 6.87 9.55 2.02
N ALA A 84 7.12 9.89 3.28
CA ALA A 84 7.31 11.29 3.66
C ALA A 84 8.67 11.82 3.19
N HIS A 85 9.63 10.92 2.97
CA HIS A 85 10.97 11.24 2.50
C HIS A 85 11.31 10.44 1.26
N MET A 86 12.14 10.99 0.38
CA MET A 86 12.55 10.30 -0.84
C MET A 86 13.36 9.05 -0.47
N PRO A 87 12.97 7.86 -0.95
CA PRO A 87 13.72 6.63 -0.67
C PRO A 87 15.15 6.69 -1.21
N ASP A 88 16.08 6.10 -0.47
CA ASP A 88 17.46 5.96 -0.93
C ASP A 88 17.59 4.81 -1.93
N ALA A 89 18.80 4.61 -2.47
CA ALA A 89 19.04 3.61 -3.51
C ALA A 89 18.68 2.19 -3.05
N HIS A 90 19.03 1.82 -1.82
CA HIS A 90 18.72 0.49 -1.28
C HIS A 90 17.20 0.31 -1.10
N ALA A 91 16.52 1.34 -0.63
CA ALA A 91 15.07 1.30 -0.48
C ALA A 91 14.37 1.17 -1.84
N LEU A 92 14.84 1.91 -2.83
CA LEU A 92 14.28 1.82 -4.18
C LEU A 92 14.47 0.44 -4.79
N GLU A 93 15.63 -0.18 -4.55
CA GLU A 93 15.88 -1.54 -5.02
C GLU A 93 14.91 -2.53 -4.37
N LEU A 94 14.73 -2.45 -3.07
CA LEU A 94 13.78 -3.31 -2.36
C LEU A 94 12.35 -3.09 -2.85
N LEU A 95 11.93 -1.83 -3.00
CA LEU A 95 10.59 -1.51 -3.49
C LEU A 95 10.37 -2.07 -4.90
N GLY A 96 11.38 -2.04 -5.75
CA GLY A 96 11.32 -2.64 -7.08
C GLY A 96 11.12 -4.15 -7.03
N LEU A 97 11.83 -4.84 -6.14
CA LEU A 97 11.67 -6.28 -5.95
C LEU A 97 10.28 -6.63 -5.43
N ILE A 98 9.78 -5.86 -4.47
CA ILE A 98 8.44 -6.06 -3.92
C ILE A 98 7.39 -5.82 -4.99
N HIS A 99 7.56 -4.78 -5.79
CA HIS A 99 6.68 -4.48 -6.91
C HIS A 99 6.53 -5.70 -7.83
N ASP A 100 7.67 -6.31 -8.20
CA ASP A 100 7.66 -7.45 -9.10
C ASP A 100 7.02 -8.69 -8.46
N GLN A 101 7.30 -8.93 -7.18
CA GLN A 101 6.71 -10.05 -6.44
C GLN A 101 5.19 -9.91 -6.32
N LEU A 102 4.71 -8.71 -6.02
CA LEU A 102 3.27 -8.45 -5.91
C LEU A 102 2.58 -8.57 -7.26
N ALA A 103 3.25 -8.18 -8.33
CA ALA A 103 2.68 -8.29 -9.68
C ALA A 103 2.35 -9.74 -10.05
N PHE A 104 3.16 -10.70 -9.61
CA PHE A 104 2.87 -12.13 -9.81
C PHE A 104 1.57 -12.56 -9.13
N GLN A 105 1.16 -11.83 -8.11
CA GLN A 105 -0.06 -12.12 -7.35
C GLN A 105 -1.20 -11.19 -7.73
N GLU A 106 -1.03 -10.47 -8.84
CA GLU A 106 -2.02 -9.53 -9.38
C GLU A 106 -2.33 -8.38 -8.42
N ILE A 107 -1.35 -8.00 -7.62
CA ILE A 107 -1.42 -6.84 -6.73
C ILE A 107 -0.50 -5.75 -7.28
N LYS A 108 -1.05 -4.57 -7.50
CA LYS A 108 -0.27 -3.42 -7.97
C LYS A 108 0.40 -2.74 -6.78
N LEU A 109 1.61 -2.24 -6.98
CA LEU A 109 2.28 -1.40 -6.00
C LEU A 109 2.57 -0.03 -6.61
N GLU A 110 2.19 1.01 -5.91
CA GLU A 110 2.53 2.39 -6.28
C GLU A 110 3.31 3.02 -5.13
N VAL A 111 4.43 3.66 -5.47
CA VAL A 111 5.26 4.36 -4.50
C VAL A 111 5.04 5.84 -4.68
N MET A 112 4.47 6.47 -3.65
CA MET A 112 4.22 7.91 -3.65
C MET A 112 5.33 8.59 -2.89
N VAL A 113 6.03 9.52 -3.54
CA VAL A 113 7.17 10.23 -2.96
C VAL A 113 6.89 11.72 -2.95
N PRO A 114 7.58 12.47 -2.08
CA PRO A 114 7.41 13.93 -2.06
C PRO A 114 7.82 14.52 -3.40
N ASP A 115 7.12 15.58 -3.80
CA ASP A 115 7.48 16.32 -5.00
C ASP A 115 8.86 16.96 -4.79
N ALA A 116 9.73 16.81 -5.79
CA ALA A 116 11.02 17.46 -5.74
C ALA A 116 10.83 18.98 -5.86
N PRO A 117 11.50 19.76 -5.00
CA PRO A 117 11.44 21.22 -5.16
C PRO A 117 12.07 21.62 -6.48
N ILE A 118 11.42 22.54 -7.13
CA ILE A 118 11.90 23.07 -8.41
C ILE A 118 12.78 24.27 -8.18
#